data_70c098ca94a1832e9c0e1517cf511e93
#
_entry.id   70c098ca94a1832e9c0e1517cf511e93
#
_cell.length_a   1.000
_cell.length_b   1.000
_cell.length_c   1.000
_cell.angle_alpha   90.00
_cell.angle_beta   90.00
_cell.angle_gamma   90.00
#
_symmetry.space_group_name_H-M   'P 1'
#
loop_
_entity.id
_entity.type
_entity.pdbx_description
1 polymer ?
#
loop_
_entity_poly.entity_id
_entity_poly.type
_entity_poly.pdbx_seq_one_letter_code
_entity_poly.pdbx_strand_id
1 'polypeptide(L)'
;MYIIMLKLSLFGIKLSLIIIQVMLNPQFASAKKLITIGENRKTSLTPFHTMHTVKSQQCFSRCHYDKKCYSMEIIQTTLYHCNFYDRGLKLTDLNAESPDTKVYLQVRDCQDLYNLGIRHYGSYEMSLFGDSTEYLVPCHFDSDGGWIVFQRHIDGRVDFNRGWDDYKNGFGDFKGSFWLGNELLHKITNHQKQQTKIEISSFSGASTTVKYGSFKINDENNKYQLQVSGLMNGGLNVFETQYNMRFTTF
;
A
#
# COMPACT_ATOMS: atom_id res chain seq x y z
N MET A 1 -4.82 18.44 -1.19
CA MET A 1 -5.37 18.37 -2.55
C MET A 1 -5.65 19.75 -3.12
N TYR A 2 -6.39 20.59 -2.46
CA TYR A 2 -6.50 22.03 -2.78
C TYR A 2 -5.13 22.69 -2.99
N ILE A 3 -4.18 22.24 -2.26
CA ILE A 3 -2.79 22.64 -2.26
C ILE A 3 -2.08 22.37 -3.61
N ILE A 4 -2.33 21.23 -4.23
CA ILE A 4 -1.73 20.88 -5.53
C ILE A 4 -2.45 21.62 -6.66
N MET A 5 -3.77 21.74 -6.58
CA MET A 5 -4.56 22.47 -7.59
C MET A 5 -4.31 23.99 -7.58
N LEU A 6 -4.17 24.63 -6.40
CA LEU A 6 -3.88 26.06 -6.31
C LEU A 6 -2.55 26.43 -6.98
N LYS A 7 -1.54 25.62 -6.87
CA LYS A 7 -0.22 25.92 -7.48
C LYS A 7 -0.22 25.78 -8.99
N LEU A 8 -1.00 24.87 -9.53
CA LEU A 8 -1.14 24.67 -10.98
C LEU A 8 -1.98 25.77 -11.64
N SER A 9 -2.93 26.39 -10.91
CA SER A 9 -3.70 27.55 -11.42
C SER A 9 -2.92 28.85 -11.48
N LEU A 10 -1.88 29.00 -10.65
CA LEU A 10 -1.04 30.22 -10.62
C LEU A 10 -0.10 30.35 -11.85
N PHE A 11 0.12 29.29 -12.61
CA PHE A 11 0.95 29.32 -13.81
C PHE A 11 0.20 29.66 -15.11
N GLY A 12 -1.06 30.13 -15.02
CA GLY A 12 -1.81 30.59 -16.21
C GLY A 12 -2.16 29.46 -17.19
N ILE A 13 -1.88 28.22 -16.85
CA ILE A 13 -2.26 27.07 -17.64
C ILE A 13 -3.74 26.82 -17.36
N LYS A 14 -4.60 27.06 -18.35
CA LYS A 14 -5.99 26.57 -18.31
C LYS A 14 -5.90 25.05 -18.13
N LEU A 15 -6.14 24.59 -16.90
CA LEU A 15 -6.14 23.19 -16.54
C LEU A 15 -7.36 22.49 -17.13
N SER A 16 -7.26 22.20 -18.41
CA SER A 16 -8.14 21.18 -19.00
C SER A 16 -7.62 19.85 -18.52
N LEU A 17 -8.22 19.35 -17.42
CA LEU A 17 -8.07 18.00 -16.87
C LEU A 17 -6.60 17.46 -16.78
N ILE A 18 -6.03 17.47 -15.60
CA ILE A 18 -4.78 16.80 -15.29
C ILE A 18 -5.11 15.47 -14.61
N ILE A 19 -4.54 14.38 -15.10
CA ILE A 19 -4.58 13.10 -14.40
C ILE A 19 -3.57 13.19 -13.25
N ILE A 20 -4.05 13.20 -12.01
CA ILE A 20 -3.22 13.16 -10.82
C ILE A 20 -3.44 11.79 -10.15
N GLN A 21 -2.36 11.03 -10.01
CA GLN A 21 -2.33 9.82 -9.24
C GLN A 21 -1.26 9.93 -8.16
N VAL A 22 -1.66 9.79 -6.92
CA VAL A 22 -0.76 9.87 -5.76
C VAL A 22 -0.77 8.53 -5.04
N MET A 23 0.40 7.97 -4.84
CA MET A 23 0.58 6.60 -4.36
C MET A 23 1.55 6.55 -3.19
N LEU A 24 1.36 5.57 -2.34
CA LEU A 24 2.25 5.22 -1.24
C LEU A 24 2.85 3.84 -1.47
N ASN A 25 4.13 3.72 -1.17
CA ASN A 25 4.80 2.43 -1.10
C ASN A 25 5.31 2.22 0.32
N PRO A 26 4.79 1.23 1.04
CA PRO A 26 5.26 0.89 2.37
C PRO A 26 6.62 0.20 2.32
N GLN A 27 7.51 0.60 3.21
CA GLN A 27 8.83 -0.06 3.33
C GLN A 27 8.87 -1.14 4.40
N PHE A 28 7.87 -1.24 5.31
CA PHE A 28 7.76 -2.32 6.31
C PHE A 28 6.33 -2.45 6.86
N ALA A 29 6.04 -3.61 7.31
CA ALA A 29 4.80 -4.29 7.47
C ALA A 29 4.01 -4.13 8.77
N SER A 30 2.76 -4.47 8.75
CA SER A 30 2.15 -5.43 9.67
C SER A 30 0.65 -5.60 9.48
N ALA A 31 0.23 -6.70 8.93
CA ALA A 31 -1.12 -7.21 9.14
C ALA A 31 -1.25 -8.66 8.69
N LYS A 32 -2.15 -9.45 9.28
CA LYS A 32 -1.99 -10.89 9.18
C LYS A 32 -3.14 -11.62 8.47
N LYS A 33 -3.42 -11.24 7.22
CA LYS A 33 -4.12 -12.15 6.30
C LYS A 33 -3.08 -13.00 5.57
N LEU A 34 -3.09 -14.30 5.84
CA LEU A 34 -2.24 -15.26 5.16
C LEU A 34 -2.97 -15.79 3.93
N ILE A 35 -2.39 -15.61 2.76
CA ILE A 35 -2.85 -16.22 1.52
C ILE A 35 -1.97 -17.41 1.15
N THR A 36 -2.54 -18.42 0.52
CA THR A 36 -1.77 -19.53 -0.05
C THR A 36 -1.09 -19.04 -1.32
N ILE A 37 0.24 -19.13 -1.37
CA ILE A 37 1.04 -18.74 -2.54
C ILE A 37 1.66 -19.91 -3.27
N GLY A 38 1.66 -21.11 -2.68
CA GLY A 38 2.18 -22.33 -3.28
C GLY A 38 1.58 -23.58 -2.63
N GLU A 39 1.36 -24.60 -3.45
CA GLU A 39 0.98 -25.93 -3.03
C GLU A 39 1.95 -26.95 -3.63
N ASN A 40 2.25 -27.99 -2.88
CA ASN A 40 3.22 -29.05 -3.25
C ASN A 40 4.62 -28.52 -3.59
N ARG A 41 4.98 -27.35 -3.04
CA ARG A 41 6.28 -26.71 -3.18
C ARG A 41 6.79 -26.19 -1.86
N LYS A 42 8.09 -26.18 -1.68
CA LYS A 42 8.76 -25.63 -0.49
C LYS A 42 9.86 -24.65 -0.90
N THR A 43 10.26 -23.79 0.05
CA THR A 43 11.44 -22.95 -0.09
C THR A 43 12.69 -23.65 0.42
N SER A 44 13.85 -23.26 -0.14
CA SER A 44 15.17 -23.64 0.40
C SER A 44 15.66 -22.67 1.50
N LEU A 45 14.90 -21.64 1.82
CA LEU A 45 15.27 -20.68 2.87
C LEU A 45 15.22 -21.30 4.26
N THR A 46 16.10 -20.85 5.14
CA THR A 46 16.11 -21.29 6.54
C THR A 46 15.02 -20.56 7.32
N PRO A 47 14.09 -21.27 7.97
CA PRO A 47 13.10 -20.66 8.83
C PRO A 47 13.75 -20.10 10.10
N PHE A 48 13.20 -19.01 10.64
CA PHE A 48 13.65 -18.49 11.94
C PHE A 48 13.09 -19.30 13.12
N HIS A 49 11.99 -20.02 12.88
CA HIS A 49 11.35 -20.89 13.87
C HIS A 49 10.63 -22.04 13.18
N THR A 50 10.64 -23.19 13.82
CA THR A 50 9.92 -24.41 13.39
C THR A 50 9.11 -24.96 14.56
N MET A 51 7.90 -25.46 14.31
CA MET A 51 7.10 -26.16 15.28
C MET A 51 6.41 -27.39 14.68
N HIS A 52 6.04 -28.33 15.54
CA HIS A 52 5.25 -29.49 15.18
C HIS A 52 3.93 -29.47 15.97
N THR A 53 2.82 -29.83 15.35
CA THR A 53 1.51 -29.78 16.00
C THR A 53 0.55 -30.77 15.37
N VAL A 54 -0.51 -31.10 16.10
CA VAL A 54 -1.60 -31.98 15.63
C VAL A 54 -2.70 -31.21 14.86
N LYS A 55 -2.68 -29.89 14.90
CA LYS A 55 -3.70 -29.03 14.26
C LYS A 55 -3.04 -27.87 13.52
N SER A 56 -3.28 -27.75 12.23
CA SER A 56 -2.75 -26.65 11.40
C SER A 56 -3.12 -25.26 11.92
N GLN A 57 -4.29 -25.09 12.58
CA GLN A 57 -4.72 -23.83 13.19
C GLN A 57 -3.70 -23.28 14.20
N GLN A 58 -2.91 -24.13 14.85
CA GLN A 58 -1.88 -23.70 15.79
C GLN A 58 -0.70 -23.02 15.04
N CYS A 59 -0.39 -23.45 13.81
CA CYS A 59 0.60 -22.78 12.96
C CYS A 59 0.12 -21.36 12.62
N PHE A 60 -1.14 -21.23 12.19
CA PHE A 60 -1.74 -19.92 11.89
C PHE A 60 -1.75 -19.01 13.13
N SER A 61 -2.19 -19.53 14.27
CA SER A 61 -2.18 -18.78 15.52
C SER A 61 -0.78 -18.33 15.91
N ARG A 62 0.22 -19.20 15.80
CA ARG A 62 1.61 -18.87 16.10
C ARG A 62 2.12 -17.76 15.20
N CYS A 63 1.92 -17.86 13.88
CA CYS A 63 2.31 -16.81 12.94
C CYS A 63 1.55 -15.51 13.18
N HIS A 64 0.26 -15.60 13.50
CA HIS A 64 -0.57 -14.41 13.77
C HIS A 64 -0.05 -13.58 14.95
N TYR A 65 0.34 -14.22 16.05
CA TYR A 65 0.81 -13.52 17.25
C TYR A 65 2.30 -13.21 17.24
N ASP A 66 3.08 -13.79 16.34
CA ASP A 66 4.50 -13.54 16.24
C ASP A 66 4.79 -12.37 15.27
N LYS A 67 5.25 -11.24 15.81
CA LYS A 67 5.56 -10.04 15.02
C LYS A 67 6.63 -10.27 13.94
N LYS A 68 7.47 -11.29 14.09
CA LYS A 68 8.50 -11.66 13.11
C LYS A 68 7.96 -12.53 11.99
N CYS A 69 6.81 -13.19 12.17
CA CYS A 69 6.28 -14.09 11.16
C CYS A 69 5.69 -13.30 9.98
N TYR A 70 6.29 -13.47 8.83
CA TYR A 70 5.90 -12.88 7.55
C TYR A 70 5.25 -13.88 6.62
N SER A 71 5.82 -15.06 6.59
CA SER A 71 5.34 -16.18 5.79
C SER A 71 5.58 -17.49 6.54
N MET A 72 4.88 -18.51 6.14
CA MET A 72 5.06 -19.85 6.71
C MET A 72 4.83 -20.93 5.67
N GLU A 73 5.49 -22.07 5.88
CA GLU A 73 5.16 -23.35 5.25
C GLU A 73 4.47 -24.24 6.26
N ILE A 74 3.48 -24.97 5.78
CA ILE A 74 2.86 -26.07 6.53
C ILE A 74 3.02 -27.32 5.70
N ILE A 75 3.75 -28.30 6.24
CA ILE A 75 3.95 -29.61 5.65
C ILE A 75 3.08 -30.58 6.45
N GLN A 76 2.17 -31.25 5.78
CA GLN A 76 1.27 -32.23 6.40
C GLN A 76 1.85 -33.63 6.25
N THR A 77 2.15 -34.24 7.39
CA THR A 77 2.50 -35.67 7.50
C THR A 77 1.54 -36.31 8.51
N THR A 78 2.01 -37.17 9.40
CA THR A 78 1.24 -37.59 10.59
C THR A 78 0.99 -36.44 11.56
N LEU A 79 1.90 -35.45 11.54
CA LEU A 79 1.78 -34.16 12.24
C LEU A 79 1.93 -33.03 11.23
N TYR A 80 1.53 -31.82 11.62
CA TYR A 80 1.82 -30.61 10.87
C TYR A 80 3.18 -30.06 11.30
N HIS A 81 4.08 -29.90 10.33
CA HIS A 81 5.37 -29.25 10.49
C HIS A 81 5.22 -27.82 9.96
N CYS A 82 5.43 -26.83 10.81
CA CYS A 82 5.27 -25.42 10.47
C CYS A 82 6.63 -24.73 10.52
N ASN A 83 7.06 -24.19 9.40
CA ASN A 83 8.26 -23.40 9.26
C ASN A 83 7.85 -21.93 9.13
N PHE A 84 8.44 -21.04 9.93
CA PHE A 84 8.11 -19.63 9.97
C PHE A 84 9.29 -18.80 9.47
N TYR A 85 8.99 -17.79 8.63
CA TYR A 85 9.98 -16.92 8.01
C TYR A 85 9.71 -15.47 8.37
N ASP A 86 10.78 -14.73 8.62
CA ASP A 86 10.77 -13.30 8.97
C ASP A 86 10.79 -12.38 7.74
N ARG A 87 10.50 -12.93 6.58
CA ARG A 87 10.43 -12.24 5.28
C ARG A 87 9.28 -12.75 4.44
N GLY A 88 8.84 -11.93 3.47
CA GLY A 88 7.90 -12.35 2.43
C GLY A 88 8.58 -13.34 1.48
N LEU A 89 8.01 -14.54 1.35
CA LEU A 89 8.43 -15.50 0.33
C LEU A 89 7.91 -15.03 -1.04
N LYS A 90 8.75 -15.13 -2.06
CA LYS A 90 8.38 -14.88 -3.46
C LYS A 90 8.07 -16.22 -4.13
N LEU A 91 7.31 -16.20 -5.22
CA LEU A 91 7.07 -17.40 -6.01
C LEU A 91 8.38 -18.05 -6.50
N THR A 92 9.40 -17.24 -6.78
CA THR A 92 10.74 -17.69 -7.17
C THR A 92 11.52 -18.41 -6.07
N ASP A 93 11.14 -18.21 -4.80
CA ASP A 93 11.74 -18.89 -3.66
C ASP A 93 11.22 -20.32 -3.50
N LEU A 94 10.09 -20.66 -4.16
CA LEU A 94 9.46 -21.97 -4.11
C LEU A 94 10.04 -22.88 -5.20
N ASN A 95 11.23 -23.37 -4.97
CA ASN A 95 12.08 -24.02 -5.97
C ASN A 95 12.17 -25.55 -5.86
N ALA A 96 11.58 -26.16 -4.84
CA ALA A 96 11.62 -27.59 -4.63
C ALA A 96 10.21 -28.18 -4.53
N GLU A 97 9.99 -29.35 -5.17
CA GLU A 97 8.78 -30.12 -4.99
C GLU A 97 8.70 -30.69 -3.56
N SER A 98 7.55 -30.60 -2.96
CA SER A 98 7.28 -31.14 -1.63
C SER A 98 5.79 -31.46 -1.51
N PRO A 99 5.39 -32.72 -1.73
CA PRO A 99 4.00 -33.15 -1.55
C PRO A 99 3.47 -32.70 -0.18
N ASP A 100 2.17 -32.43 -0.12
CA ASP A 100 1.47 -32.05 1.12
C ASP A 100 1.99 -30.77 1.79
N THR A 101 2.70 -29.92 1.05
CA THR A 101 3.19 -28.63 1.54
C THR A 101 2.31 -27.49 1.02
N LYS A 102 1.89 -26.60 1.91
CA LYS A 102 1.24 -25.33 1.59
C LYS A 102 2.08 -24.17 2.12
N VAL A 103 2.29 -23.18 1.26
CA VAL A 103 3.05 -21.98 1.60
C VAL A 103 2.11 -20.80 1.69
N TYR A 104 2.22 -20.05 2.77
CA TYR A 104 1.36 -18.92 3.10
C TYR A 104 2.19 -17.66 3.25
N LEU A 105 1.66 -16.55 2.73
CA LEU A 105 2.21 -15.22 2.86
C LEU A 105 1.19 -14.28 3.47
N GLN A 106 1.63 -13.40 4.35
CA GLN A 106 0.85 -12.24 4.74
C GLN A 106 0.91 -11.18 3.63
N VAL A 107 -0.24 -10.84 3.06
CA VAL A 107 -0.36 -9.68 2.18
C VAL A 107 -0.71 -8.48 3.05
N ARG A 108 0.20 -7.53 3.12
CA ARG A 108 0.10 -6.37 4.00
C ARG A 108 -0.06 -5.06 3.25
N ASP A 109 0.39 -5.08 2.00
CA ASP A 109 0.39 -3.90 1.15
C ASP A 109 0.50 -4.29 -0.33
N CYS A 110 0.43 -3.29 -1.18
CA CYS A 110 0.55 -3.49 -2.63
C CYS A 110 1.94 -3.97 -3.06
N GLN A 111 2.99 -3.73 -2.25
CA GLN A 111 4.33 -4.24 -2.54
C GLN A 111 4.43 -5.75 -2.37
N ASP A 112 3.73 -6.32 -1.37
CA ASP A 112 3.64 -7.78 -1.23
C ASP A 112 2.98 -8.42 -2.45
N LEU A 113 1.89 -7.82 -2.96
CA LEU A 113 1.24 -8.26 -4.20
C LEU A 113 2.19 -8.16 -5.41
N TYR A 114 2.95 -7.06 -5.50
CA TYR A 114 3.99 -6.91 -6.54
C TYR A 114 5.02 -8.03 -6.47
N ASN A 115 5.50 -8.37 -5.28
CA ASN A 115 6.46 -9.46 -5.06
C ASN A 115 5.90 -10.84 -5.45
N LEU A 116 4.58 -11.00 -5.42
CA LEU A 116 3.85 -12.18 -5.88
C LEU A 116 3.60 -12.19 -7.40
N GLY A 117 4.12 -11.22 -8.14
CA GLY A 117 3.96 -11.14 -9.59
C GLY A 117 2.67 -10.49 -10.06
N ILE A 118 1.83 -9.95 -9.18
CA ILE A 118 0.63 -9.23 -9.55
C ILE A 118 1.02 -7.87 -10.15
N ARG A 119 0.47 -7.55 -11.33
CA ARG A 119 0.85 -6.36 -12.12
C ARG A 119 -0.34 -5.58 -12.67
N HIS A 120 -1.58 -5.99 -12.40
CA HIS A 120 -2.75 -5.28 -12.90
C HIS A 120 -3.31 -4.35 -11.82
N TYR A 121 -3.71 -3.15 -12.23
CA TYR A 121 -4.43 -2.23 -11.35
C TYR A 121 -5.71 -2.89 -10.82
N GLY A 122 -5.98 -2.76 -9.54
CA GLY A 122 -7.16 -3.33 -8.90
C GLY A 122 -7.29 -2.94 -7.45
N SER A 123 -8.45 -3.25 -6.88
CA SER A 123 -8.67 -3.09 -5.44
C SER A 123 -8.56 -4.46 -4.77
N TYR A 124 -7.78 -4.51 -3.70
CA TYR A 124 -7.45 -5.72 -2.98
C TYR A 124 -7.81 -5.58 -1.51
N GLU A 125 -8.46 -6.60 -0.96
CA GLU A 125 -8.69 -6.68 0.47
C GLU A 125 -7.40 -7.07 1.18
N MET A 126 -7.00 -6.30 2.17
CA MET A 126 -5.80 -6.56 2.97
C MET A 126 -5.95 -6.00 4.38
N SER A 127 -5.29 -6.65 5.31
CA SER A 127 -5.28 -6.27 6.70
C SER A 127 -4.05 -5.39 6.99
N LEU A 128 -4.18 -4.07 6.84
CA LEU A 128 -3.07 -3.11 6.82
C LEU A 128 -2.33 -2.95 8.16
N PHE A 129 -2.99 -3.22 9.30
CA PHE A 129 -2.48 -2.83 10.63
C PHE A 129 -2.30 -4.00 11.61
N GLY A 130 -2.45 -5.24 11.17
CA GLY A 130 -2.31 -6.42 12.03
C GLY A 130 -3.50 -6.72 12.93
N ASP A 131 -4.55 -5.96 12.80
CA ASP A 131 -5.86 -6.24 13.41
C ASP A 131 -6.71 -7.14 12.49
N SER A 132 -7.90 -7.49 12.93
CA SER A 132 -8.85 -8.29 12.14
C SER A 132 -9.61 -7.48 11.10
N THR A 133 -9.31 -6.18 10.96
CA THR A 133 -10.02 -5.29 10.05
C THR A 133 -9.42 -5.42 8.65
N GLU A 134 -10.26 -5.75 7.68
CA GLU A 134 -9.88 -5.76 6.27
C GLU A 134 -10.23 -4.42 5.62
N TYR A 135 -9.30 -3.91 4.84
CA TYR A 135 -9.44 -2.68 4.08
C TYR A 135 -9.39 -3.00 2.60
N LEU A 136 -10.36 -2.52 1.84
CA LEU A 136 -10.30 -2.55 0.39
C LEU A 136 -9.38 -1.42 -0.08
N VAL A 137 -8.26 -1.77 -0.69
CA VAL A 137 -7.17 -0.83 -1.03
C VAL A 137 -6.88 -0.88 -2.52
N PRO A 138 -6.94 0.26 -3.23
CA PRO A 138 -6.57 0.31 -4.64
C PRO A 138 -5.05 0.28 -4.80
N CYS A 139 -4.56 -0.68 -5.59
CA CYS A 139 -3.15 -0.87 -5.91
C CYS A 139 -2.83 -0.56 -7.37
N HIS A 140 -1.71 0.13 -7.56
CA HIS A 140 -1.06 0.32 -8.85
C HIS A 140 0.32 -0.34 -8.84
N PHE A 141 0.75 -0.88 -9.99
CA PHE A 141 2.01 -1.59 -10.13
C PHE A 141 2.79 -1.06 -11.33
N ASP A 142 4.06 -0.78 -11.13
CA ASP A 142 4.98 -0.35 -12.18
C ASP A 142 6.39 -0.90 -11.95
N SER A 143 7.40 -0.39 -12.68
CA SER A 143 8.80 -0.81 -12.53
C SER A 143 9.39 -0.54 -11.14
N ASP A 144 8.82 0.41 -10.40
CA ASP A 144 9.30 0.78 -9.05
C ASP A 144 8.69 -0.07 -7.95
N GLY A 145 7.59 -0.79 -8.23
CA GLY A 145 6.94 -1.67 -7.25
C GLY A 145 5.42 -1.58 -7.21
N GLY A 146 4.86 -1.96 -6.06
CA GLY A 146 3.43 -1.88 -5.76
C GLY A 146 3.11 -0.66 -4.89
N TRP A 147 2.11 0.09 -5.26
CA TRP A 147 1.74 1.37 -4.69
C TRP A 147 0.27 1.39 -4.24
N ILE A 148 0.00 1.81 -3.03
CA ILE A 148 -1.37 2.17 -2.61
C ILE A 148 -1.72 3.51 -3.26
N VAL A 149 -2.78 3.53 -4.06
CA VAL A 149 -3.29 4.77 -4.65
C VAL A 149 -4.22 5.44 -3.65
N PHE A 150 -3.90 6.61 -3.16
CA PHE A 150 -4.76 7.33 -2.22
C PHE A 150 -5.55 8.48 -2.86
N GLN A 151 -5.15 8.86 -4.07
CA GLN A 151 -5.88 9.84 -4.87
C GLN A 151 -5.74 9.52 -6.35
N ARG A 152 -6.86 9.63 -7.07
CA ARG A 152 -6.88 9.65 -8.52
C ARG A 152 -7.94 10.64 -9.01
N HIS A 153 -7.57 11.48 -9.95
CA HIS A 153 -8.47 12.43 -10.60
C HIS A 153 -8.23 12.39 -12.10
N ILE A 154 -9.16 11.81 -12.89
CA ILE A 154 -8.94 11.50 -14.31
C ILE A 154 -9.90 12.19 -15.28
N ASP A 155 -11.15 12.45 -14.91
CA ASP A 155 -12.18 12.82 -15.87
C ASP A 155 -13.18 13.90 -15.40
N GLY A 156 -12.99 14.45 -14.23
CA GLY A 156 -13.89 15.47 -13.66
C GLY A 156 -15.31 15.00 -13.28
N ARG A 157 -15.62 13.70 -13.39
CA ARG A 157 -16.96 13.16 -13.06
C ARG A 157 -17.21 13.15 -11.55
N VAL A 158 -16.16 13.04 -10.75
CA VAL A 158 -16.25 13.14 -9.29
C VAL A 158 -15.95 14.56 -8.88
N ASP A 159 -16.90 15.19 -8.19
CA ASP A 159 -16.68 16.51 -7.60
C ASP A 159 -15.75 16.39 -6.39
N PHE A 160 -14.67 17.16 -6.40
CA PHE A 160 -13.70 17.29 -5.31
C PHE A 160 -13.94 18.57 -4.47
N ASN A 161 -14.95 19.36 -4.79
CA ASN A 161 -15.38 20.50 -3.97
C ASN A 161 -16.27 19.99 -2.82
N ARG A 162 -15.65 19.41 -1.79
CA ARG A 162 -16.32 18.69 -0.71
C ARG A 162 -15.88 19.16 0.66
N GLY A 163 -16.74 18.92 1.66
CA GLY A 163 -16.51 19.25 3.04
C GLY A 163 -15.52 18.32 3.76
N TRP A 164 -15.28 18.63 5.02
CA TRP A 164 -14.32 17.93 5.89
C TRP A 164 -14.60 16.43 6.00
N ASP A 165 -15.86 16.07 6.31
CA ASP A 165 -16.23 14.67 6.54
C ASP A 165 -16.03 13.78 5.30
N ASP A 166 -16.30 14.31 4.11
CA ASP A 166 -16.03 13.62 2.86
C ASP A 166 -14.52 13.35 2.71
N TYR A 167 -13.67 14.35 2.92
CA TYR A 167 -12.22 14.18 2.85
C TYR A 167 -11.66 13.29 3.96
N LYS A 168 -12.26 13.33 5.16
CA LYS A 168 -11.90 12.43 6.26
C LYS A 168 -12.16 10.98 5.91
N ASN A 169 -13.35 10.67 5.40
CA ASN A 169 -13.80 9.30 5.19
C ASN A 169 -13.48 8.75 3.79
N GLY A 170 -13.20 9.61 2.82
CA GLY A 170 -12.98 9.25 1.43
C GLY A 170 -14.25 9.32 0.58
N PHE A 171 -14.07 9.44 -0.73
CA PHE A 171 -15.16 9.53 -1.72
C PHE A 171 -14.70 9.10 -3.10
N GLY A 172 -15.67 8.86 -3.99
CA GLY A 172 -15.45 8.43 -5.37
C GLY A 172 -15.44 6.92 -5.54
N ASP A 173 -14.91 6.45 -6.66
CA ASP A 173 -14.83 5.04 -7.01
C ASP A 173 -13.39 4.66 -7.36
N PHE A 174 -12.88 3.58 -6.82
CA PHE A 174 -11.51 3.09 -7.09
C PHE A 174 -11.28 2.70 -8.56
N LYS A 175 -12.34 2.47 -9.34
CA LYS A 175 -12.25 2.29 -10.80
C LYS A 175 -12.10 3.62 -11.56
N GLY A 176 -12.50 4.73 -10.95
CA GLY A 176 -12.47 6.07 -11.54
C GLY A 176 -11.66 7.07 -10.72
N SER A 177 -12.23 8.26 -10.52
CA SER A 177 -11.67 9.31 -9.68
C SER A 177 -12.10 9.10 -8.23
N PHE A 178 -11.18 9.29 -7.27
CA PHE A 178 -11.45 9.08 -5.85
C PHE A 178 -10.43 9.79 -4.93
N TRP A 179 -10.82 9.90 -3.68
CA TRP A 179 -9.98 10.20 -2.52
C TRP A 179 -10.13 9.09 -1.49
N LEU A 180 -9.02 8.50 -1.01
CA LEU A 180 -9.02 7.31 -0.12
C LEU A 180 -9.57 7.61 1.28
N GLY A 181 -9.45 8.85 1.73
CA GLY A 181 -9.79 9.31 3.07
C GLY A 181 -8.58 9.66 3.92
N ASN A 182 -8.62 10.84 4.55
CA ASN A 182 -7.52 11.32 5.39
C ASN A 182 -7.31 10.44 6.61
N GLU A 183 -8.37 9.88 7.19
CA GLU A 183 -8.28 9.01 8.37
C GLU A 183 -7.52 7.72 8.06
N LEU A 184 -7.83 7.06 6.94
CA LEU A 184 -7.10 5.86 6.52
C LEU A 184 -5.67 6.21 6.10
N LEU A 185 -5.49 7.33 5.38
CA LEU A 185 -4.16 7.80 4.97
C LEU A 185 -3.28 8.14 6.18
N HIS A 186 -3.86 8.78 7.23
CA HIS A 186 -3.18 9.01 8.49
C HIS A 186 -2.71 7.69 9.12
N LYS A 187 -3.60 6.70 9.25
CA LYS A 187 -3.25 5.38 9.81
C LYS A 187 -2.12 4.72 9.04
N ILE A 188 -2.21 4.66 7.71
CA ILE A 188 -1.19 4.07 6.84
C ILE A 188 0.17 4.79 7.04
N THR A 189 0.18 6.12 6.99
CA THR A 189 1.42 6.90 7.00
C THR A 189 2.05 7.04 8.39
N ASN A 190 1.31 6.74 9.45
CA ASN A 190 1.83 6.70 10.83
C ASN A 190 2.18 5.30 11.30
N HIS A 191 1.63 4.27 10.66
CA HIS A 191 1.98 2.89 10.97
C HIS A 191 3.45 2.58 10.62
N GLN A 192 3.90 3.10 9.47
CA GLN A 192 5.29 2.94 9.00
C GLN A 192 5.69 4.07 8.05
N LYS A 193 7.00 4.24 7.85
CA LYS A 193 7.53 5.24 6.92
C LYS A 193 7.06 4.93 5.48
N GLN A 194 6.49 5.93 4.82
CA GLN A 194 6.00 5.84 3.46
C GLN A 194 6.83 6.71 2.52
N GLN A 195 7.03 6.23 1.31
CA GLN A 195 7.38 7.06 0.16
C GLN A 195 6.11 7.46 -0.58
N THR A 196 6.13 8.56 -1.30
CA THR A 196 5.03 8.90 -2.20
C THR A 196 5.52 9.20 -3.59
N LYS A 197 4.69 8.85 -4.56
CA LYS A 197 4.87 9.14 -5.98
C LYS A 197 3.63 9.87 -6.49
N ILE A 198 3.85 10.96 -7.23
CA ILE A 198 2.82 11.77 -7.85
C ILE A 198 3.04 11.71 -9.35
N GLU A 199 2.08 11.20 -10.07
CA GLU A 199 2.07 11.19 -11.53
C GLU A 199 1.07 12.23 -12.03
N ILE A 200 1.54 13.12 -12.89
CA ILE A 200 0.73 14.21 -13.45
C ILE A 200 0.83 14.08 -14.97
N SER A 201 -0.32 13.96 -15.62
CA SER A 201 -0.41 13.88 -17.07
C SER A 201 -1.37 14.95 -17.61
N SER A 202 -0.99 15.61 -18.68
CA SER A 202 -1.86 16.54 -19.41
C SER A 202 -2.65 15.79 -20.49
N PHE A 203 -3.74 16.37 -20.95
CA PHE A 203 -4.50 15.81 -22.10
C PHE A 203 -3.73 15.87 -23.40
N SER A 204 -2.71 16.72 -23.53
CA SER A 204 -1.81 16.74 -24.66
C SER A 204 -0.80 15.58 -24.66
N GLY A 205 -0.81 14.72 -23.63
CA GLY A 205 0.08 13.56 -23.50
C GLY A 205 1.39 13.82 -22.76
N ALA A 206 1.68 15.07 -22.37
CA ALA A 206 2.86 15.36 -21.54
C ALA A 206 2.63 14.79 -20.12
N SER A 207 3.63 14.11 -19.56
CA SER A 207 3.57 13.55 -18.22
C SER A 207 4.83 13.86 -17.42
N THR A 208 4.70 13.94 -16.11
CA THR A 208 5.80 14.06 -15.17
C THR A 208 5.54 13.24 -13.92
N THR A 209 6.60 12.74 -13.32
CA THR A 209 6.53 11.97 -12.07
C THR A 209 7.43 12.63 -11.03
N VAL A 210 6.90 12.79 -9.83
CA VAL A 210 7.61 13.34 -8.68
C VAL A 210 7.58 12.34 -7.54
N LYS A 211 8.72 12.09 -6.90
CA LYS A 211 8.86 11.14 -5.78
C LYS A 211 9.45 11.80 -4.55
N TYR A 212 8.94 11.44 -3.40
CA TYR A 212 9.47 11.84 -2.10
C TYR A 212 9.78 10.63 -1.23
N GLY A 213 10.93 10.68 -0.56
CA GLY A 213 11.42 9.59 0.30
C GLY A 213 10.70 9.49 1.65
N SER A 214 9.92 10.51 2.01
CA SER A 214 9.11 10.51 3.22
C SER A 214 7.83 11.28 3.01
N PHE A 215 6.71 10.65 3.34
CA PHE A 215 5.38 11.23 3.30
C PHE A 215 4.57 10.77 4.50
N LYS A 216 3.95 11.72 5.20
CA LYS A 216 3.13 11.46 6.38
C LYS A 216 2.09 12.56 6.54
N ILE A 217 0.91 12.21 7.05
CA ILE A 217 -0.05 13.19 7.57
C ILE A 217 -0.34 12.91 9.04
N ASN A 218 -0.51 13.97 9.82
CA ASN A 218 -0.86 13.89 11.23
C ASN A 218 -2.35 13.48 11.38
N ASP A 219 -2.80 13.33 12.61
CA ASP A 219 -4.18 13.01 12.97
C ASP A 219 -5.15 14.17 12.71
N GLU A 220 -6.44 13.91 12.92
CA GLU A 220 -7.50 14.91 12.77
C GLU A 220 -7.35 16.10 13.73
N ASN A 221 -6.88 15.88 14.97
CA ASN A 221 -6.67 16.96 15.94
C ASN A 221 -5.63 17.97 15.44
N ASN A 222 -4.66 17.49 14.67
CA ASN A 222 -3.65 18.27 13.98
C ASN A 222 -4.10 18.66 12.55
N LYS A 223 -5.39 18.50 12.22
CA LYS A 223 -5.97 18.82 10.91
C LYS A 223 -5.18 18.15 9.77
N TYR A 224 -4.83 16.87 9.92
CA TYR A 224 -4.10 16.10 8.93
C TYR A 224 -2.89 16.83 8.33
N GLN A 225 -2.13 17.52 9.19
CA GLN A 225 -0.97 18.31 8.78
C GLN A 225 0.03 17.48 7.98
N LEU A 226 0.43 18.00 6.81
CA LEU A 226 1.33 17.33 5.89
C LEU A 226 2.79 17.43 6.34
N GLN A 227 3.47 16.29 6.35
CA GLN A 227 4.91 16.17 6.50
C GLN A 227 5.47 15.42 5.29
N VAL A 228 6.29 16.08 4.50
CA VAL A 228 6.89 15.51 3.29
C VAL A 228 8.34 15.95 3.16
N SER A 229 9.23 15.04 2.76
CA SER A 229 10.65 15.38 2.58
C SER A 229 11.37 14.38 1.65
N GLY A 230 12.59 14.73 1.29
CA GLY A 230 13.42 13.85 0.47
C GLY A 230 12.92 13.77 -0.98
N LEU A 231 12.84 14.92 -1.68
CA LEU A 231 12.60 14.94 -3.12
C LEU A 231 13.67 14.10 -3.82
N MET A 232 13.27 13.03 -4.52
CA MET A 232 14.18 12.01 -5.04
C MET A 232 14.59 12.23 -6.50
N ASN A 233 13.72 12.84 -7.30
CA ASN A 233 14.00 13.18 -8.68
C ASN A 233 13.91 14.69 -8.85
N GLY A 234 14.98 15.31 -9.37
CA GLY A 234 15.04 16.75 -9.61
C GLY A 234 13.94 17.22 -10.55
N GLY A 235 13.54 18.47 -10.44
CA GLY A 235 12.52 19.08 -11.26
C GLY A 235 11.42 19.76 -10.44
N LEU A 236 10.16 19.42 -10.72
CA LEU A 236 9.00 20.04 -10.06
C LEU A 236 8.90 19.61 -8.59
N ASN A 237 9.04 20.56 -7.66
CA ASN A 237 8.71 20.33 -6.25
C ASN A 237 7.25 20.69 -6.00
N VAL A 238 6.36 19.72 -6.08
CA VAL A 238 4.90 19.95 -5.95
C VAL A 238 4.47 20.30 -4.53
N PHE A 239 5.32 20.05 -3.51
CA PHE A 239 5.04 20.36 -2.11
C PHE A 239 5.91 21.48 -1.53
N GLU A 240 6.59 22.27 -2.37
CA GLU A 240 7.53 23.31 -1.91
C GLU A 240 6.95 24.30 -0.89
N THR A 241 5.69 24.68 -1.05
CA THR A 241 5.00 25.62 -0.15
C THR A 241 4.02 24.96 0.82
N GLN A 242 3.84 23.64 0.72
CA GLN A 242 2.82 22.88 1.48
C GLN A 242 3.38 22.11 2.67
N TYR A 243 4.69 22.11 2.84
CA TYR A 243 5.32 21.48 3.98
C TYR A 243 4.78 22.06 5.30
N ASN A 244 4.36 21.17 6.22
CA ASN A 244 3.72 21.51 7.49
C ASN A 244 2.37 22.24 7.39
N MET A 245 1.76 22.35 6.22
CA MET A 245 0.42 22.93 6.11
C MET A 245 -0.64 21.95 6.66
N ARG A 246 -1.62 22.53 7.34
CA ARG A 246 -2.81 21.83 7.77
C ARG A 246 -3.74 21.62 6.59
N PHE A 247 -4.42 20.49 6.58
CA PHE A 247 -5.46 20.24 5.58
C PHE A 247 -6.65 21.19 5.81
N THR A 248 -7.22 21.70 4.74
CA THR A 248 -8.39 22.59 4.77
C THR A 248 -9.39 22.20 3.69
N THR A 249 -10.65 22.39 3.97
CA THR A 249 -11.78 22.27 3.03
C THR A 249 -12.60 23.55 3.08
N PHE A 250 -13.63 23.61 2.27
CA PHE A 250 -14.64 24.68 2.31
C PHE A 250 -15.51 24.59 3.56
#